data_7d2d8ffde85504179afab423355c682f
#
_entry.id   7d2d8ffde85504179afab423355c682f
#
_cell.length_a   1.000
_cell.length_b   1.000
_cell.length_c   1.000
_cell.angle_alpha   90.00
_cell.angle_beta   90.00
_cell.angle_gamma   90.00
#
_symmetry.space_group_name_H-M   'P 1'
#
loop_
_entity.id
_entity.type
_entity.pdbx_description
1 polymer ?
#
loop_
_entity_poly.entity_id
_entity_poly.type
_entity_poly.pdbx_seq_one_letter_code
_entity_poly.pdbx_strand_id
1 'polypeptide(L)'
;DSIPIIIVAGQVRKDNIASLFDKKLRQFGDQETNLIEIIKPITKFAKTIYNEKDLPGIVEKAYLESISGRPGPVCIEIPIDVQGSFTNLKPKSKNIILKNKKEYKPKALTTKKLLNEILSANRPIIIAGNGIRFSNQNKNLLKFANNLNIPITTVWNSHDLIENDNKCYAGRTGADGERAGNFNVQNADLILILGARMHIRQVGFNYKSFG
;
A
#
# COMPACT_ATOMS: atom_id res chain seq x y z
N ASP A 1 -2.94 -3.40 -2.61
CA ASP A 1 -2.50 -2.14 -3.24
C ASP A 1 -1.79 -1.18 -2.27
N SER A 2 -1.43 -1.67 -1.09
CA SER A 2 -0.72 -0.88 -0.07
C SER A 2 -1.51 0.34 0.42
N ILE A 3 -2.82 0.22 0.52
CA ILE A 3 -3.70 1.28 1.00
C ILE A 3 -3.85 1.14 2.52
N PRO A 4 -3.54 2.18 3.31
CA PRO A 4 -3.72 2.16 4.75
C PRO A 4 -5.20 2.33 5.09
N ILE A 5 -5.86 1.24 5.46
CA ILE A 5 -7.28 1.21 5.86
C ILE A 5 -7.36 0.75 7.30
N ILE A 6 -8.15 1.43 8.11
CA ILE A 6 -8.52 0.99 9.45
C ILE A 6 -9.98 0.56 9.42
N ILE A 7 -10.21 -0.73 9.60
CA ILE A 7 -11.54 -1.32 9.70
C ILE A 7 -11.91 -1.35 11.19
N VAL A 8 -13.05 -0.79 11.54
CA VAL A 8 -13.63 -0.86 12.89
C VAL A 8 -14.91 -1.65 12.78
N ALA A 9 -14.97 -2.78 13.47
CA ALA A 9 -16.11 -3.68 13.46
C ALA A 9 -16.71 -3.82 14.87
N GLY A 10 -18.00 -3.99 14.94
CA GLY A 10 -18.71 -4.40 16.16
C GLY A 10 -18.65 -5.92 16.38
N GLN A 11 -18.88 -6.36 17.61
CA GLN A 11 -19.07 -7.75 17.99
C GLN A 11 -20.18 -7.84 19.02
N VAL A 12 -20.79 -8.99 19.19
CA VAL A 12 -21.72 -9.27 20.28
C VAL A 12 -21.07 -9.02 21.64
N ARG A 13 -21.89 -8.98 22.71
CA ARG A 13 -21.37 -8.85 24.09
C ARG A 13 -20.35 -9.93 24.40
N LYS A 14 -19.33 -9.61 25.23
CA LYS A 14 -18.30 -10.55 25.63
C LYS A 14 -18.85 -11.84 26.23
N ASP A 15 -19.90 -11.74 27.04
CA ASP A 15 -20.58 -12.87 27.65
C ASP A 15 -21.33 -13.77 26.64
N ASN A 16 -21.46 -13.34 25.39
CA ASN A 16 -22.09 -14.09 24.30
C ASN A 16 -21.06 -14.58 23.25
N ILE A 17 -19.77 -14.42 23.50
CA ILE A 17 -18.72 -14.90 22.59
C ILE A 17 -18.33 -16.33 22.98
N ALA A 18 -18.65 -17.30 22.14
CA ALA A 18 -18.42 -18.74 22.40
C ALA A 18 -16.97 -19.06 22.79
N SER A 19 -16.01 -18.50 22.09
CA SER A 19 -14.58 -18.76 22.32
C SER A 19 -14.04 -18.28 23.67
N LEU A 20 -14.77 -17.42 24.38
CA LEU A 20 -14.43 -16.99 25.74
C LEU A 20 -14.89 -17.96 26.81
N PHE A 21 -15.85 -18.86 26.49
CA PHE A 21 -16.35 -19.89 27.43
C PHE A 21 -15.79 -21.26 27.09
N ASP A 22 -16.05 -21.73 25.85
CA ASP A 22 -15.63 -23.03 25.40
C ASP A 22 -15.15 -22.94 23.94
N LYS A 23 -13.89 -23.21 23.72
CA LYS A 23 -13.27 -23.20 22.39
C LYS A 23 -13.86 -24.22 21.39
N LYS A 24 -14.65 -25.17 21.89
CA LYS A 24 -15.32 -26.17 21.03
C LYS A 24 -16.68 -25.68 20.52
N LEU A 25 -17.26 -24.65 21.15
CA LEU A 25 -18.49 -24.06 20.68
C LEU A 25 -18.22 -23.27 19.39
N ARG A 26 -19.02 -23.53 18.38
CA ARG A 26 -18.90 -22.81 17.11
C ARG A 26 -19.43 -21.38 17.23
N GLN A 27 -20.55 -21.19 17.92
CA GLN A 27 -21.25 -19.93 18.06
C GLN A 27 -22.18 -20.02 19.27
N PHE A 28 -22.30 -18.95 20.05
CA PHE A 28 -23.23 -18.81 21.16
C PHE A 28 -24.09 -17.55 21.01
N GLY A 29 -23.49 -16.42 20.65
CA GLY A 29 -24.22 -15.19 20.37
C GLY A 29 -24.99 -15.24 19.04
N ASP A 30 -26.12 -14.57 18.96
CA ASP A 30 -27.01 -14.58 17.79
C ASP A 30 -26.30 -14.17 16.50
N GLN A 31 -25.52 -13.09 16.51
CA GLN A 31 -24.76 -12.58 15.37
C GLN A 31 -23.24 -12.70 15.57
N GLU A 32 -22.82 -13.62 16.42
CA GLU A 32 -21.41 -13.86 16.66
C GLU A 32 -20.71 -14.36 15.40
N THR A 33 -19.58 -13.73 15.09
CA THR A 33 -18.72 -14.15 13.99
C THR A 33 -17.27 -14.08 14.45
N ASN A 34 -16.47 -15.10 14.12
CA ASN A 34 -15.03 -15.07 14.38
C ASN A 34 -14.32 -14.21 13.32
N LEU A 35 -14.64 -12.91 13.34
CA LEU A 35 -14.16 -11.95 12.35
C LEU A 35 -12.63 -11.89 12.30
N ILE A 36 -11.98 -11.91 13.45
CA ILE A 36 -10.52 -11.77 13.51
C ILE A 36 -9.81 -12.89 12.75
N GLU A 37 -10.24 -14.15 12.91
CA GLU A 37 -9.63 -15.25 12.17
C GLU A 37 -9.93 -15.19 10.66
N ILE A 38 -11.08 -14.65 10.27
CA ILE A 38 -11.44 -14.47 8.86
C ILE A 38 -10.57 -13.38 8.20
N ILE A 39 -10.35 -12.27 8.90
CA ILE A 39 -9.69 -11.09 8.33
C ILE A 39 -8.18 -11.07 8.51
N LYS A 40 -7.65 -11.82 9.46
CA LYS A 40 -6.23 -11.90 9.79
C LYS A 40 -5.30 -12.19 8.59
N PRO A 41 -5.65 -13.11 7.66
CA PRO A 41 -4.79 -13.37 6.50
C PRO A 41 -4.64 -12.19 5.52
N ILE A 42 -5.59 -11.26 5.52
CA ILE A 42 -5.64 -10.13 4.58
C ILE A 42 -5.33 -8.78 5.23
N THR A 43 -5.00 -8.76 6.53
CA THR A 43 -4.68 -7.56 7.29
C THR A 43 -3.30 -7.63 7.90
N LYS A 44 -2.68 -6.48 8.13
CA LYS A 44 -1.38 -6.38 8.81
C LYS A 44 -1.50 -6.54 10.33
N PHE A 45 -2.65 -6.18 10.86
CA PHE A 45 -2.98 -6.28 12.27
C PHE A 45 -4.49 -6.47 12.41
N ALA A 46 -4.90 -7.43 13.23
CA ALA A 46 -6.30 -7.64 13.57
C ALA A 46 -6.41 -7.99 15.05
N LYS A 47 -7.29 -7.33 15.78
CA LYS A 47 -7.46 -7.57 17.22
C LYS A 47 -8.85 -7.17 17.71
N THR A 48 -9.42 -8.02 18.60
CA THR A 48 -10.61 -7.67 19.41
C THR A 48 -10.19 -6.93 20.68
N ILE A 49 -10.92 -5.89 21.05
CA ILE A 49 -10.71 -5.08 22.25
C ILE A 49 -11.71 -5.52 23.31
N TYR A 50 -11.27 -6.34 24.25
CA TYR A 50 -12.13 -6.84 25.33
C TYR A 50 -12.18 -5.94 26.57
N ASN A 51 -11.29 -4.96 26.67
CA ASN A 51 -11.22 -4.03 27.80
C ASN A 51 -11.09 -2.61 27.26
N GLU A 52 -11.96 -1.72 27.75
CA GLU A 52 -11.95 -0.30 27.35
C GLU A 52 -10.61 0.40 27.65
N LYS A 53 -9.87 -0.04 28.66
CA LYS A 53 -8.55 0.52 29.01
C LYS A 53 -7.49 0.26 27.95
N ASP A 54 -7.65 -0.79 27.14
CA ASP A 54 -6.73 -1.17 26.08
C ASP A 54 -6.99 -0.38 24.77
N LEU A 55 -8.17 0.24 24.67
CA LEU A 55 -8.63 0.93 23.45
C LEU A 55 -7.58 1.92 22.91
N PRO A 56 -7.04 2.87 23.70
CA PRO A 56 -6.10 3.87 23.16
C PRO A 56 -4.83 3.24 22.60
N GLY A 57 -4.28 2.24 23.31
CA GLY A 57 -3.04 1.58 22.89
C GLY A 57 -3.23 0.71 21.64
N ILE A 58 -4.38 0.03 21.53
CA ILE A 58 -4.69 -0.82 20.37
C ILE A 58 -4.99 0.04 19.13
N VAL A 59 -5.74 1.13 19.29
CA VAL A 59 -6.02 2.06 18.18
C VAL A 59 -4.74 2.73 17.68
N GLU A 60 -3.87 3.18 18.58
CA GLU A 60 -2.57 3.74 18.22
C GLU A 60 -1.72 2.71 17.45
N LYS A 61 -1.66 1.47 17.97
CA LYS A 61 -0.96 0.38 17.29
C LYS A 61 -1.53 0.08 15.92
N ALA A 62 -2.85 0.00 15.78
CA ALA A 62 -3.53 -0.24 14.51
C ALA A 62 -3.19 0.85 13.49
N TYR A 63 -3.24 2.12 13.91
CA TYR A 63 -2.84 3.24 13.06
C TYR A 63 -1.38 3.12 12.60
N LEU A 64 -0.44 2.92 13.53
CA LEU A 64 0.98 2.77 13.20
C LEU A 64 1.25 1.59 12.27
N GLU A 65 0.62 0.45 12.51
CA GLU A 65 0.74 -0.72 11.63
C GLU A 65 0.18 -0.46 10.24
N SER A 66 -0.93 0.28 10.12
CA SER A 66 -1.53 0.57 8.82
C SER A 66 -0.61 1.35 7.89
N ILE A 67 0.19 2.28 8.44
CA ILE A 67 1.06 3.20 7.70
C ILE A 67 2.54 2.83 7.73
N SER A 68 2.97 1.88 8.60
CA SER A 68 4.37 1.49 8.73
C SER A 68 4.81 0.55 7.61
N GLY A 69 6.10 0.56 7.28
CA GLY A 69 6.66 -0.31 6.25
C GLY A 69 5.93 -0.16 4.92
N ARG A 70 5.45 -1.28 4.36
CA ARG A 70 4.47 -1.26 3.27
C ARG A 70 3.09 -0.99 3.88
N PRO A 71 2.39 0.10 3.55
CA PRO A 71 1.06 0.38 4.06
C PRO A 71 0.06 -0.74 3.74
N GLY A 72 -0.96 -0.91 4.58
CA GLY A 72 -1.96 -1.94 4.35
C GLY A 72 -3.08 -1.91 5.39
N PRO A 73 -4.14 -2.71 5.19
CA PRO A 73 -5.32 -2.72 6.04
C PRO A 73 -5.03 -3.29 7.43
N VAL A 74 -5.75 -2.77 8.42
CA VAL A 74 -5.80 -3.28 9.79
C VAL A 74 -7.26 -3.37 10.24
N CYS A 75 -7.55 -4.22 11.22
CA CYS A 75 -8.89 -4.37 11.77
C CYS A 75 -8.86 -4.32 13.29
N ILE A 76 -9.79 -3.58 13.87
CA ILE A 76 -10.11 -3.62 15.29
C ILE A 76 -11.57 -3.99 15.45
N GLU A 77 -11.84 -4.93 16.34
CA GLU A 77 -13.20 -5.38 16.66
C GLU A 77 -13.51 -5.01 18.09
N ILE A 78 -14.71 -4.48 18.35
CA ILE A 78 -15.10 -3.95 19.65
C ILE A 78 -16.46 -4.52 20.04
N PRO A 79 -16.53 -5.41 21.07
CA PRO A 79 -17.80 -5.90 21.61
C PRO A 79 -18.70 -4.76 22.09
N ILE A 80 -20.02 -4.93 21.92
CA ILE A 80 -21.00 -3.86 22.18
C ILE A 80 -21.01 -3.38 23.65
N ASP A 81 -20.72 -4.25 24.59
CA ASP A 81 -20.59 -3.89 26.00
C ASP A 81 -19.33 -3.05 26.28
N VAL A 82 -18.26 -3.25 25.52
CA VAL A 82 -17.08 -2.38 25.55
C VAL A 82 -17.36 -1.03 24.90
N GLN A 83 -18.13 -1.01 23.81
CA GLN A 83 -18.56 0.25 23.16
C GLN A 83 -19.41 1.11 24.09
N GLY A 84 -20.30 0.48 24.88
CA GLY A 84 -21.19 1.15 25.83
C GLY A 84 -20.56 1.46 27.20
N SER A 85 -19.30 1.09 27.44
CA SER A 85 -18.66 1.30 28.74
C SER A 85 -18.30 2.76 28.98
N PHE A 86 -18.50 3.21 30.21
CA PHE A 86 -18.04 4.53 30.65
C PHE A 86 -16.52 4.49 30.89
N THR A 87 -15.81 5.45 30.34
CA THR A 87 -14.37 5.53 30.54
C THR A 87 -13.91 6.98 30.68
N ASN A 88 -12.97 7.20 31.62
CA ASN A 88 -12.29 8.47 31.81
C ASN A 88 -10.95 8.53 31.05
N LEU A 89 -10.81 7.72 30.00
CA LEU A 89 -9.58 7.67 29.21
C LEU A 89 -9.37 9.02 28.53
N LYS A 90 -8.32 9.72 28.94
CA LYS A 90 -7.84 10.88 28.19
C LYS A 90 -7.03 10.38 26.99
N PRO A 91 -7.24 10.92 25.80
CA PRO A 91 -6.37 10.63 24.67
C PRO A 91 -4.92 10.92 25.09
N LYS A 92 -4.06 9.93 25.04
CA LYS A 92 -2.62 10.16 25.20
C LYS A 92 -2.13 10.80 23.91
N SER A 93 -2.25 12.12 23.83
CA SER A 93 -1.66 12.91 22.74
C SER A 93 -0.14 12.93 22.90
N LYS A 94 0.48 11.77 22.77
CA LYS A 94 1.90 11.74 22.49
C LYS A 94 2.02 11.85 20.97
N ASN A 95 2.83 12.82 20.53
CA ASN A 95 3.24 12.90 19.13
C ASN A 95 3.62 11.51 18.67
N ILE A 96 2.82 10.92 17.78
CA ILE A 96 3.09 9.62 17.19
C ILE A 96 4.35 9.83 16.34
N ILE A 97 5.50 9.56 16.94
CA ILE A 97 6.77 9.62 16.24
C ILE A 97 6.82 8.36 15.39
N LEU A 98 6.46 8.51 14.13
CA LEU A 98 6.79 7.51 13.13
C LEU A 98 8.30 7.34 13.18
N LYS A 99 8.78 6.19 13.64
CA LYS A 99 10.22 5.86 13.55
C LYS A 99 10.60 6.07 12.09
N ASN A 100 11.46 7.06 11.84
CA ASN A 100 11.95 7.35 10.50
C ASN A 100 12.40 6.04 9.86
N LYS A 101 11.82 5.70 8.72
CA LYS A 101 12.29 4.57 7.91
C LYS A 101 13.78 4.83 7.68
N LYS A 102 14.63 3.83 7.96
CA LYS A 102 16.03 3.90 7.56
C LYS A 102 16.05 4.18 6.06
N GLU A 103 16.56 5.34 5.69
CA GLU A 103 16.70 5.72 4.29
C GLU A 103 17.70 4.76 3.64
N TYR A 104 17.23 4.03 2.65
CA TYR A 104 18.12 3.14 1.89
C TYR A 104 18.98 4.01 0.97
N LYS A 105 20.29 4.00 1.19
CA LYS A 105 21.25 4.64 0.30
C LYS A 105 21.88 3.58 -0.62
N PRO A 106 21.62 3.63 -1.93
CA PRO A 106 22.22 2.71 -2.86
C PRO A 106 23.76 2.90 -2.90
N LYS A 107 24.48 1.83 -3.23
CA LYS A 107 25.94 1.93 -3.40
C LYS A 107 26.26 2.83 -4.60
N ALA A 108 27.25 3.73 -4.47
CA ALA A 108 27.65 4.65 -5.53
C ALA A 108 27.97 3.96 -6.86
N LEU A 109 28.62 2.80 -6.82
CA LEU A 109 28.93 2.00 -8.01
C LEU A 109 27.65 1.52 -8.73
N THR A 110 26.61 1.13 -8.00
CA THR A 110 25.33 0.69 -8.56
C THR A 110 24.63 1.87 -9.24
N THR A 111 24.63 3.03 -8.60
CA THR A 111 24.04 4.26 -9.16
C THR A 111 24.75 4.69 -10.45
N LYS A 112 26.09 4.62 -10.50
CA LYS A 112 26.88 4.96 -11.69
C LYS A 112 26.58 4.00 -12.86
N LYS A 113 26.52 2.69 -12.59
CA LYS A 113 26.15 1.71 -13.62
C LYS A 113 24.77 1.99 -14.19
N LEU A 114 23.76 2.18 -13.32
CA LEU A 114 22.41 2.49 -13.75
C LEU A 114 22.35 3.78 -14.59
N LEU A 115 23.06 4.82 -14.18
CA LEU A 115 23.10 6.07 -14.94
C LEU A 115 23.72 5.85 -16.34
N ASN A 116 24.79 5.07 -16.45
CA ASN A 116 25.39 4.77 -17.73
C ASN A 116 24.42 4.00 -18.65
N GLU A 117 23.70 3.01 -18.14
CA GLU A 117 22.66 2.28 -18.90
C GLU A 117 21.57 3.24 -19.41
N ILE A 118 21.12 4.15 -18.56
CA ILE A 118 20.10 5.15 -18.94
C ILE A 118 20.62 6.08 -20.03
N LEU A 119 21.87 6.55 -19.92
CA LEU A 119 22.45 7.49 -20.88
C LEU A 119 22.85 6.83 -22.20
N SER A 120 23.09 5.53 -22.21
CA SER A 120 23.39 4.77 -23.42
C SER A 120 22.17 4.26 -24.17
N ALA A 121 21.01 4.24 -23.54
CA ALA A 121 19.77 3.81 -24.17
C ALA A 121 19.27 4.83 -25.19
N ASN A 122 18.77 4.36 -26.32
CA ASN A 122 18.20 5.21 -27.38
C ASN A 122 16.71 5.51 -27.14
N ARG A 123 16.01 4.59 -26.52
CA ARG A 123 14.56 4.69 -26.26
C ARG A 123 14.23 4.26 -24.82
N PRO A 124 14.80 4.95 -23.81
CA PRO A 124 14.48 4.66 -22.42
C PRO A 124 13.05 5.06 -22.09
N ILE A 125 12.37 4.29 -21.23
CA ILE A 125 11.04 4.62 -20.73
C ILE A 125 10.94 4.34 -19.23
N ILE A 126 10.12 5.12 -18.52
CA ILE A 126 9.80 4.89 -17.12
C ILE A 126 8.39 4.33 -17.00
N ILE A 127 8.23 3.21 -16.28
CA ILE A 127 6.94 2.73 -15.79
C ILE A 127 6.80 3.15 -14.33
N ALA A 128 5.94 4.14 -14.09
CA ALA A 128 5.73 4.72 -12.77
C ALA A 128 4.54 4.08 -12.06
N GLY A 129 4.76 3.59 -10.85
CA GLY A 129 3.74 2.97 -10.01
C GLY A 129 3.54 3.68 -8.68
N ASN A 130 2.51 3.26 -7.95
CA ASN A 130 2.07 3.91 -6.72
C ASN A 130 3.12 3.90 -5.57
N GLY A 131 4.15 3.06 -5.65
CA GLY A 131 5.27 3.08 -4.72
C GLY A 131 6.03 4.41 -4.69
N ILE A 132 6.00 5.19 -5.78
CA ILE A 132 6.57 6.53 -5.85
C ILE A 132 5.84 7.48 -4.88
N ARG A 133 4.50 7.40 -4.84
CA ARG A 133 3.68 8.18 -3.90
C ARG A 133 4.00 7.81 -2.46
N PHE A 134 4.05 6.52 -2.14
CA PHE A 134 4.36 6.04 -0.79
C PHE A 134 5.77 6.40 -0.31
N SER A 135 6.69 6.59 -1.23
CA SER A 135 8.04 7.08 -0.92
C SER A 135 8.16 8.61 -0.93
N ASN A 136 7.08 9.32 -1.25
CA ASN A 136 7.06 10.79 -1.42
C ASN A 136 8.09 11.30 -2.43
N GLN A 137 8.28 10.56 -3.54
CA GLN A 137 9.30 10.85 -4.54
C GLN A 137 8.73 11.39 -5.86
N ASN A 138 7.46 11.80 -5.89
CA ASN A 138 6.81 12.26 -7.12
C ASN A 138 7.55 13.45 -7.76
N LYS A 139 7.90 14.47 -6.97
CA LYS A 139 8.64 15.64 -7.47
C LYS A 139 10.01 15.26 -8.06
N ASN A 140 10.70 14.32 -7.42
CA ASN A 140 12.00 13.85 -7.90
C ASN A 140 11.87 13.03 -9.19
N LEU A 141 10.82 12.20 -9.33
CA LEU A 141 10.52 11.47 -10.55
C LEU A 141 10.34 12.45 -11.72
N LEU A 142 9.45 13.45 -11.55
CA LEU A 142 9.16 14.44 -12.61
C LEU A 142 10.41 15.25 -12.98
N LYS A 143 11.17 15.71 -11.98
CA LYS A 143 12.44 16.40 -12.23
C LYS A 143 13.44 15.53 -13.00
N PHE A 144 13.58 14.26 -12.63
CA PHE A 144 14.46 13.31 -13.28
C PHE A 144 14.07 13.09 -14.75
N ALA A 145 12.81 12.77 -14.99
CA ALA A 145 12.30 12.52 -16.34
C ALA A 145 12.37 13.76 -17.24
N ASN A 146 11.97 14.93 -16.71
CA ASN A 146 12.00 16.17 -17.47
C ASN A 146 13.44 16.61 -17.83
N ASN A 147 14.42 16.39 -16.93
CA ASN A 147 15.82 16.75 -17.19
C ASN A 147 16.46 15.87 -18.28
N LEU A 148 16.08 14.59 -18.34
CA LEU A 148 16.63 13.64 -19.31
C LEU A 148 15.71 13.41 -20.51
N ASN A 149 14.54 14.07 -20.55
CA ASN A 149 13.51 13.88 -21.57
C ASN A 149 13.08 12.41 -21.74
N ILE A 150 12.97 11.67 -20.61
CA ILE A 150 12.57 10.27 -20.64
C ILE A 150 11.05 10.18 -20.50
N PRO A 151 10.33 9.50 -21.44
CA PRO A 151 8.90 9.30 -21.34
C PRO A 151 8.50 8.53 -20.07
N ILE A 152 7.37 8.91 -19.48
CA ILE A 152 6.75 8.24 -18.35
C ILE A 152 5.43 7.62 -18.77
N THR A 153 5.29 6.31 -18.57
CA THR A 153 3.99 5.65 -18.55
C THR A 153 3.60 5.33 -17.12
N THR A 154 2.30 5.33 -16.84
CA THR A 154 1.80 5.01 -15.51
C THR A 154 1.07 3.68 -15.50
N VAL A 155 1.12 2.97 -14.37
CA VAL A 155 0.24 1.83 -14.13
C VAL A 155 -1.15 2.31 -13.71
N TRP A 156 -2.16 1.45 -13.84
CA TRP A 156 -3.58 1.74 -13.70
C TRP A 156 -4.01 2.48 -12.41
N ASN A 157 -3.29 2.36 -11.30
CA ASN A 157 -3.60 3.00 -10.02
C ASN A 157 -2.67 4.17 -9.68
N SER A 158 -2.00 4.74 -10.68
CA SER A 158 -1.02 5.81 -10.49
C SER A 158 -1.03 6.88 -11.59
N HIS A 159 -2.17 7.07 -12.27
CA HIS A 159 -2.25 8.06 -13.38
C HIS A 159 -1.96 9.47 -12.94
N ASP A 160 -2.36 9.83 -11.73
CA ASP A 160 -2.20 11.15 -11.13
C ASP A 160 -0.77 11.44 -10.64
N LEU A 161 0.19 10.56 -10.93
CA LEU A 161 1.62 10.84 -10.70
C LEU A 161 2.21 11.86 -11.67
N ILE A 162 1.59 12.03 -12.85
CA ILE A 162 2.02 12.95 -13.89
C ILE A 162 0.80 13.56 -14.56
N GLU A 163 0.86 14.85 -14.83
CA GLU A 163 -0.19 15.59 -15.54
C GLU A 163 -0.15 15.28 -17.04
N ASN A 164 -1.33 15.26 -17.69
CA ASN A 164 -1.45 14.88 -19.10
C ASN A 164 -0.74 15.87 -20.06
N ASP A 165 -0.58 17.11 -19.65
CA ASP A 165 0.12 18.16 -20.40
C ASP A 165 1.65 18.17 -20.18
N ASN A 166 2.15 17.31 -19.28
CA ASN A 166 3.58 17.18 -19.10
C ASN A 166 4.24 16.57 -20.34
N LYS A 167 5.31 17.21 -20.84
CA LYS A 167 6.03 16.78 -22.05
C LYS A 167 6.56 15.33 -22.02
N CYS A 168 6.75 14.78 -20.83
CA CYS A 168 7.20 13.39 -20.64
C CYS A 168 6.04 12.40 -20.47
N TYR A 169 4.77 12.85 -20.46
CA TYR A 169 3.65 11.93 -20.35
C TYR A 169 3.50 11.08 -21.61
N ALA A 170 3.54 9.77 -21.46
CA ALA A 170 3.48 8.82 -22.57
C ALA A 170 2.30 7.84 -22.47
N GLY A 171 1.27 8.17 -21.68
CA GLY A 171 0.07 7.38 -21.52
C GLY A 171 0.17 6.32 -20.43
N ARG A 172 -0.81 5.43 -20.39
CA ARG A 172 -0.92 4.33 -19.43
C ARG A 172 -0.54 3.01 -20.09
N THR A 173 0.13 2.13 -19.34
CA THR A 173 0.54 0.82 -19.83
C THR A 173 -0.19 -0.31 -19.10
N GLY A 174 -0.30 -1.48 -19.75
CA GLY A 174 -0.97 -2.68 -19.25
C GLY A 174 -2.23 -3.03 -20.01
N ALA A 175 -2.99 -4.03 -19.53
CA ALA A 175 -4.22 -4.52 -20.17
C ALA A 175 -5.30 -3.43 -20.28
N ASP A 176 -5.39 -2.57 -19.25
CA ASP A 176 -6.31 -1.43 -19.21
C ASP A 176 -5.60 -0.13 -19.63
N GLY A 177 -4.49 -0.25 -20.36
CA GLY A 177 -3.65 0.85 -20.79
C GLY A 177 -4.10 1.47 -22.11
N GLU A 178 -3.45 2.57 -22.46
CA GLU A 178 -3.66 3.29 -23.72
C GLU A 178 -2.72 2.74 -24.80
N ARG A 179 -3.13 2.88 -26.06
CA ARG A 179 -2.30 2.47 -27.20
C ARG A 179 -0.89 3.11 -27.14
N ALA A 180 -0.82 4.40 -26.83
CA ALA A 180 0.45 5.11 -26.73
C ALA A 180 1.35 4.54 -25.64
N GLY A 181 0.84 4.29 -24.42
CA GLY A 181 1.61 3.72 -23.32
C GLY A 181 2.16 2.34 -23.64
N ASN A 182 1.31 1.47 -24.18
CA ASN A 182 1.71 0.10 -24.54
C ASN A 182 2.71 0.09 -25.72
N PHE A 183 2.51 0.93 -26.72
CA PHE A 183 3.41 1.05 -27.86
C PHE A 183 4.81 1.53 -27.43
N ASN A 184 4.87 2.55 -26.57
CA ASN A 184 6.12 3.06 -26.08
C ASN A 184 6.90 2.01 -25.27
N VAL A 185 6.22 1.22 -24.42
CA VAL A 185 6.87 0.14 -23.66
C VAL A 185 7.43 -0.95 -24.58
N GLN A 186 6.65 -1.36 -25.59
CA GLN A 186 7.09 -2.42 -26.52
C GLN A 186 8.23 -2.00 -27.44
N ASN A 187 8.43 -0.71 -27.65
CA ASN A 187 9.52 -0.19 -28.50
C ASN A 187 10.72 0.34 -27.69
N ALA A 188 10.66 0.27 -26.37
CA ALA A 188 11.74 0.70 -25.51
C ALA A 188 12.93 -0.28 -25.57
N ASP A 189 14.15 0.26 -25.53
CA ASP A 189 15.38 -0.53 -25.37
C ASP A 189 15.85 -0.56 -23.91
N LEU A 190 15.27 0.29 -23.06
CA LEU A 190 15.45 0.26 -21.60
C LEU A 190 14.16 0.63 -20.90
N ILE A 191 13.70 -0.22 -19.99
CA ILE A 191 12.51 0.01 -19.17
C ILE A 191 12.91 0.20 -17.72
N LEU A 192 12.68 1.39 -17.17
CA LEU A 192 12.88 1.71 -15.77
C LEU A 192 11.58 1.53 -15.00
N ILE A 193 11.49 0.51 -14.16
CA ILE A 193 10.30 0.21 -13.37
C ILE A 193 10.46 0.81 -11.98
N LEU A 194 9.73 1.91 -11.71
CA LEU A 194 9.84 2.66 -10.47
C LEU A 194 8.52 2.61 -9.66
N GLY A 195 8.56 1.96 -8.51
CA GLY A 195 7.41 1.87 -7.62
C GLY A 195 6.22 1.07 -8.15
N ALA A 196 6.38 0.34 -9.25
CA ALA A 196 5.36 -0.50 -9.86
C ALA A 196 5.57 -1.98 -9.53
N ARG A 197 4.46 -2.73 -9.43
CA ARG A 197 4.46 -4.19 -9.39
C ARG A 197 4.07 -4.71 -10.77
N MET A 198 4.96 -5.43 -11.41
CA MET A 198 4.75 -6.01 -12.74
C MET A 198 3.93 -7.30 -12.60
N HIS A 199 2.63 -7.16 -12.39
CA HIS A 199 1.69 -8.29 -12.33
C HIS A 199 1.14 -8.64 -13.72
N ILE A 200 0.42 -9.75 -13.84
CA ILE A 200 -0.04 -10.31 -15.11
C ILE A 200 -0.82 -9.32 -15.99
N ARG A 201 -1.66 -8.45 -15.40
CA ARG A 201 -2.38 -7.41 -16.16
C ARG A 201 -1.47 -6.28 -16.66
N GLN A 202 -0.31 -6.10 -16.04
CA GLN A 202 0.65 -5.09 -16.45
C GLN A 202 1.55 -5.59 -17.58
N VAL A 203 1.98 -6.84 -17.51
CA VAL A 203 2.91 -7.46 -18.48
C VAL A 203 2.22 -8.28 -19.56
N GLY A 204 0.91 -8.53 -19.40
CA GLY A 204 0.15 -9.41 -20.29
C GLY A 204 0.35 -10.90 -19.96
N PHE A 205 -0.51 -11.74 -20.52
CA PHE A 205 -0.46 -13.18 -20.25
C PHE A 205 0.75 -13.86 -20.92
N ASN A 206 1.29 -13.26 -21.95
CA ASN A 206 2.56 -13.68 -22.58
C ASN A 206 3.72 -12.81 -22.06
N TYR A 207 4.06 -12.98 -20.78
CA TYR A 207 5.10 -12.20 -20.11
C TYR A 207 6.49 -12.37 -20.72
N LYS A 208 6.74 -13.42 -21.52
CA LYS A 208 8.01 -13.65 -22.21
C LYS A 208 8.26 -12.69 -23.38
N SER A 209 7.21 -12.05 -23.87
CA SER A 209 7.28 -11.05 -24.95
C SER A 209 6.99 -9.63 -24.46
N PHE A 210 7.13 -9.38 -23.16
CA PHE A 210 6.97 -8.06 -22.60
C PHE A 210 8.25 -7.24 -22.80
N GLY A 211 8.14 -6.06 -23.44
CA GLY A 211 9.22 -5.09 -23.68
C GLY A 211 10.00 -5.34 -24.93
#